data_14de546b4d90b84a6cf738d1c689df88
#
_entry.id   14de546b4d90b84a6cf738d1c689df88
#
_cell.length_a   1.000
_cell.length_b   1.000
_cell.length_c   1.000
_cell.angle_alpha   90.00
_cell.angle_beta   90.00
_cell.angle_gamma   90.00
#
_symmetry.space_group_name_H-M   'P 1'
#
loop_
_entity.id
_entity.type
_entity.pdbx_description
1 polymer ?
#
loop_
_entity_poly.entity_id
_entity_poly.type
_entity_poly.pdbx_seq_one_letter_code
_entity_poly.pdbx_strand_id
1 'polypeptide(L)'
;MRKGRWLLILLLLIVLVALSACEDSGNGDVSDVPTKREKQHFPPNDTKKGWIELLATDGISSQGDLPCVYEEAESVEKLEIHMKELSTASLTYIYIDGHIVQMEQGGGELSFQIQLSKAELKKGIHELAAVQYQENNPETKKVEFLKRAKYEVKQIKND
;
A
#
# COMPACT_ATOMS: atom_id res chain seq x y z
N MET A 1 28.71 -43.96 -41.91
CA MET A 1 27.55 -43.14 -41.41
C MET A 1 27.19 -43.38 -39.96
N ARG A 2 28.10 -43.81 -39.08
CA ARG A 2 27.82 -44.10 -37.64
C ARG A 2 28.31 -43.00 -36.67
N LYS A 3 29.21 -42.13 -37.09
CA LYS A 3 29.82 -41.08 -36.25
C LYS A 3 28.89 -39.88 -35.95
N GLY A 4 27.96 -39.54 -36.86
CA GLY A 4 27.03 -38.44 -36.66
C GLY A 4 25.92 -38.70 -35.61
N ARG A 5 25.51 -39.97 -35.44
CA ARG A 5 24.49 -40.33 -34.45
C ARG A 5 24.99 -40.25 -33.01
N TRP A 6 26.28 -40.51 -32.80
CA TRP A 6 26.91 -40.40 -31.47
C TRP A 6 27.06 -38.93 -31.05
N LEU A 7 27.34 -38.03 -32.01
CA LEU A 7 27.50 -36.62 -31.76
C LEU A 7 26.15 -35.97 -31.39
N LEU A 8 25.05 -36.41 -32.04
CA LEU A 8 23.69 -35.98 -31.72
C LEU A 8 23.24 -36.47 -30.33
N ILE A 9 23.59 -37.69 -29.94
CA ILE A 9 23.26 -38.23 -28.61
C ILE A 9 24.05 -37.49 -27.52
N LEU A 10 25.31 -37.15 -27.79
CA LEU A 10 26.15 -36.38 -26.84
C LEU A 10 25.64 -34.96 -26.68
N LEU A 11 25.18 -34.33 -27.76
CA LEU A 11 24.60 -32.98 -27.73
C LEU A 11 23.25 -32.97 -27.00
N LEU A 12 22.43 -33.98 -27.16
CA LEU A 12 21.16 -34.15 -26.45
C LEU A 12 21.36 -34.35 -24.94
N LEU A 13 22.40 -35.09 -24.55
CA LEU A 13 22.76 -35.31 -23.15
C LEU A 13 23.23 -34.03 -22.47
N ILE A 14 23.97 -33.15 -23.17
CA ILE A 14 24.41 -31.86 -22.64
C ILE A 14 23.22 -30.91 -22.39
N VAL A 15 22.21 -30.93 -23.29
CA VAL A 15 20.99 -30.12 -23.13
C VAL A 15 20.15 -30.59 -21.93
N LEU A 16 20.11 -31.92 -21.67
CA LEU A 16 19.38 -32.48 -20.53
C LEU A 16 20.02 -32.10 -19.17
N VAL A 17 21.36 -31.99 -19.13
CA VAL A 17 22.07 -31.60 -17.89
C VAL A 17 21.91 -30.09 -17.62
N ALA A 18 21.71 -29.24 -18.65
CA ALA A 18 21.49 -27.82 -18.48
C ALA A 18 20.09 -27.45 -17.94
N LEU A 19 19.13 -28.38 -18.02
CA LEU A 19 17.75 -28.17 -17.52
C LEU A 19 17.55 -28.59 -16.05
N SER A 20 18.54 -29.27 -15.44
CA SER A 20 18.45 -29.69 -14.03
C SER A 20 19.17 -28.77 -13.03
N ALA A 21 19.61 -27.59 -13.46
CA ALA A 21 20.30 -26.63 -12.59
C ALA A 21 19.41 -25.45 -12.12
N CYS A 22 18.09 -25.65 -12.04
CA CYS A 22 17.17 -24.69 -11.42
C CYS A 22 16.31 -25.40 -10.37
N GLU A 23 16.95 -26.06 -9.42
CA GLU A 23 16.38 -26.36 -8.11
C GLU A 23 17.32 -25.76 -7.07
N ASP A 24 17.36 -24.43 -7.06
CA ASP A 24 17.75 -23.75 -5.86
C ASP A 24 16.45 -23.53 -5.06
N SER A 25 16.19 -24.49 -4.19
CA SER A 25 15.29 -24.32 -3.06
C SER A 25 15.93 -23.33 -2.12
N GLY A 26 15.96 -22.07 -2.54
CA GLY A 26 16.09 -20.94 -1.65
C GLY A 26 14.84 -20.95 -0.76
N ASN A 27 14.91 -21.63 0.38
CA ASN A 27 14.20 -21.23 1.56
C ASN A 27 14.67 -19.80 1.87
N GLY A 28 14.21 -18.85 1.07
CA GLY A 28 14.21 -17.46 1.39
C GLY A 28 13.24 -17.33 2.56
N ASP A 29 13.84 -17.35 3.73
CA ASP A 29 13.25 -16.88 4.97
C ASP A 29 12.69 -15.49 4.67
N VAL A 30 11.37 -15.41 4.40
CA VAL A 30 10.62 -14.16 4.22
C VAL A 30 10.37 -13.59 5.60
N SER A 31 11.43 -13.39 6.37
CA SER A 31 11.40 -12.90 7.74
C SER A 31 12.23 -11.64 7.95
N ASP A 32 12.50 -10.86 6.91
CA ASP A 32 13.00 -9.51 7.05
C ASP A 32 12.07 -8.46 6.41
N VAL A 33 10.78 -8.56 6.71
CA VAL A 33 9.94 -7.36 6.77
C VAL A 33 10.42 -6.62 8.03
N PRO A 34 11.01 -5.42 7.91
CA PRO A 34 11.46 -4.68 9.09
C PRO A 34 10.26 -4.47 10.01
N THR A 35 10.28 -5.18 11.13
CA THR A 35 9.17 -5.28 12.11
C THR A 35 8.95 -3.97 12.88
N LYS A 36 9.66 -2.92 12.52
CA LYS A 36 9.48 -1.58 13.05
C LYS A 36 9.39 -0.61 11.87
N ARG A 37 8.20 -0.57 11.23
CA ARG A 37 7.92 0.48 10.26
C ARG A 37 8.11 1.83 10.96
N GLU A 38 9.12 2.57 10.53
CA GLU A 38 9.40 3.89 11.07
C GLU A 38 8.19 4.79 10.81
N LYS A 39 7.75 5.50 11.85
CA LYS A 39 6.65 6.43 11.74
C LYS A 39 7.08 7.65 10.94
N GLN A 40 6.45 7.88 9.81
CA GLN A 40 6.72 9.04 8.97
C GLN A 40 6.12 10.30 9.60
N HIS A 41 6.89 11.39 9.57
CA HIS A 41 6.45 12.71 9.99
C HIS A 41 6.33 13.62 8.77
N PHE A 42 5.20 14.31 8.67
CA PHE A 42 4.89 15.19 7.56
C PHE A 42 4.98 16.66 7.95
N PRO A 43 5.12 17.59 6.98
CA PRO A 43 4.97 19.02 7.22
C PRO A 43 3.66 19.34 7.93
N PRO A 44 3.59 20.40 8.75
CA PRO A 44 2.39 20.71 9.54
C PRO A 44 1.17 21.08 8.69
N ASN A 45 1.38 21.61 7.49
CA ASN A 45 0.31 22.09 6.62
C ASN A 45 0.17 21.21 5.38
N ASP A 46 -1.05 21.01 4.96
CA ASP A 46 -1.38 20.39 3.69
C ASP A 46 -1.00 21.28 2.50
N THR A 47 -0.77 20.69 1.34
CA THR A 47 -0.54 21.43 0.10
C THR A 47 -1.79 22.19 -0.30
N LYS A 48 -1.61 23.34 -0.98
CA LYS A 48 -2.74 24.19 -1.42
C LYS A 48 -3.63 23.47 -2.45
N LYS A 49 -3.00 22.72 -3.36
CA LYS A 49 -3.71 21.96 -4.39
C LYS A 49 -4.14 20.60 -3.88
N GLY A 50 -5.20 20.10 -4.50
CA GLY A 50 -5.72 18.77 -4.28
C GLY A 50 -6.74 18.67 -3.16
N TRP A 51 -7.36 17.54 -3.13
CA TRP A 51 -8.47 17.23 -2.26
C TRP A 51 -8.48 15.74 -1.90
N ILE A 52 -8.95 15.44 -0.70
CA ILE A 52 -9.14 14.08 -0.20
C ILE A 52 -10.49 13.96 0.51
N GLU A 53 -11.15 12.84 0.29
CA GLU A 53 -12.38 12.47 0.99
C GLU A 53 -12.27 11.01 1.43
N LEU A 54 -12.72 10.76 2.63
CA LEU A 54 -12.88 9.43 3.19
C LEU A 54 -14.36 9.12 3.32
N LEU A 55 -14.75 7.92 2.90
CA LEU A 55 -16.06 7.36 3.10
C LEU A 55 -15.92 6.09 3.95
N ALA A 56 -16.69 6.02 5.00
CA ALA A 56 -16.82 4.84 5.86
C ALA A 56 -18.26 4.36 5.86
N THR A 57 -18.53 3.30 6.60
CA THR A 57 -19.88 2.79 6.80
C THR A 57 -20.82 3.87 7.34
N ASP A 58 -20.28 4.76 8.16
CA ASP A 58 -21.02 5.88 8.74
C ASP A 58 -20.23 7.19 8.55
N GLY A 59 -20.69 8.03 7.62
CA GLY A 59 -20.19 9.37 7.38
C GLY A 59 -19.18 9.53 6.23
N ILE A 60 -19.06 10.80 5.81
CA ILE A 60 -18.19 11.25 4.72
C ILE A 60 -17.43 12.48 5.18
N SER A 61 -16.11 12.48 5.06
CA SER A 61 -15.26 13.54 5.61
C SER A 61 -15.44 14.89 4.94
N SER A 62 -15.83 14.94 3.66
CA SER A 62 -16.05 16.19 2.91
C SER A 62 -17.28 16.97 3.38
N GLN A 63 -18.19 16.35 4.09
CA GLN A 63 -19.38 16.98 4.64
C GLN A 63 -19.15 17.61 6.03
N GLY A 64 -17.90 17.59 6.50
CA GLY A 64 -17.53 18.07 7.83
C GLY A 64 -17.73 17.05 8.94
N ASP A 65 -18.16 15.83 8.58
CA ASP A 65 -18.31 14.71 9.49
C ASP A 65 -16.95 14.04 9.73
N LEU A 66 -16.87 13.28 10.81
CA LEU A 66 -15.79 12.35 11.08
C LEU A 66 -16.28 10.95 10.72
N PRO A 67 -15.87 10.39 9.54
CA PRO A 67 -16.32 9.07 9.12
C PRO A 67 -16.03 8.04 10.19
N CYS A 68 -17.00 7.17 10.44
CA CYS A 68 -16.90 6.19 11.51
C CYS A 68 -16.82 4.77 10.96
N VAL A 69 -15.86 4.02 11.48
CA VAL A 69 -15.66 2.59 11.26
C VAL A 69 -15.95 1.86 12.56
N TYR A 70 -16.54 0.69 12.48
CA TYR A 70 -16.85 -0.12 13.64
C TYR A 70 -15.93 -1.33 13.71
N GLU A 71 -15.32 -1.55 14.88
CA GLU A 71 -14.53 -2.75 15.11
C GLU A 71 -15.48 -3.94 15.31
N GLU A 72 -15.60 -4.79 14.30
CA GLU A 72 -16.32 -6.05 14.37
C GLU A 72 -15.33 -7.23 14.35
N ALA A 73 -15.61 -8.24 15.16
CA ALA A 73 -14.68 -9.35 15.35
C ALA A 73 -14.42 -10.20 14.11
N GLU A 74 -15.32 -10.20 13.12
CA GLU A 74 -15.28 -11.07 11.96
C GLU A 74 -15.41 -10.31 10.62
N SER A 75 -15.60 -8.99 10.65
CA SER A 75 -15.73 -8.20 9.42
C SER A 75 -14.40 -7.60 8.98
N VAL A 76 -14.23 -7.54 7.66
CA VAL A 76 -13.13 -6.83 7.02
C VAL A 76 -13.57 -5.39 6.79
N GLU A 77 -13.21 -4.52 7.73
CA GLU A 77 -13.56 -3.12 7.61
C GLU A 77 -12.76 -2.44 6.51
N LYS A 78 -13.46 -1.67 5.68
CA LYS A 78 -12.91 -0.95 4.56
C LYS A 78 -13.15 0.54 4.70
N LEU A 79 -12.15 1.30 4.28
CA LEU A 79 -12.25 2.74 4.13
C LEU A 79 -12.10 3.07 2.65
N GLU A 80 -13.07 3.76 2.07
CA GLU A 80 -13.00 4.24 0.71
C GLU A 80 -12.35 5.62 0.68
N ILE A 81 -11.45 5.82 -0.28
CA ILE A 81 -10.65 7.04 -0.42
C ILE A 81 -10.89 7.60 -1.80
N HIS A 82 -11.28 8.86 -1.86
CA HIS A 82 -11.37 9.63 -3.09
C HIS A 82 -10.38 10.79 -3.04
N MET A 83 -9.65 11.00 -4.11
CA MET A 83 -8.67 12.07 -4.22
C MET A 83 -8.70 12.71 -5.59
N LYS A 84 -8.38 14.01 -5.65
CA LYS A 84 -8.32 14.80 -6.90
C LYS A 84 -7.09 15.68 -6.96
N GLU A 85 -6.76 16.11 -8.18
CA GLU A 85 -5.63 16.98 -8.51
C GLU A 85 -4.26 16.38 -8.14
N LEU A 86 -4.14 15.06 -8.27
CA LEU A 86 -2.89 14.34 -8.11
C LEU A 86 -2.00 14.50 -9.35
N SER A 87 -0.68 14.44 -9.16
CA SER A 87 0.25 14.29 -10.28
C SER A 87 0.11 12.90 -10.90
N THR A 88 -0.07 12.84 -12.22
CA THR A 88 -0.19 11.57 -12.95
C THR A 88 1.13 10.83 -13.08
N ALA A 89 2.24 11.52 -12.91
CA ALA A 89 3.59 10.95 -13.03
C ALA A 89 4.12 10.40 -11.69
N SER A 90 3.42 10.66 -10.58
CA SER A 90 3.92 10.36 -9.24
C SER A 90 3.12 9.24 -8.58
N LEU A 91 3.81 8.42 -7.80
CA LEU A 91 3.17 7.47 -6.88
C LEU A 91 2.54 8.23 -5.71
N THR A 92 1.35 7.79 -5.31
CA THR A 92 0.66 8.29 -4.12
C THR A 92 0.83 7.27 -3.01
N TYR A 93 1.48 7.68 -1.94
CA TYR A 93 1.71 6.88 -0.75
C TYR A 93 0.61 7.19 0.27
N ILE A 94 -0.05 6.15 0.76
CA ILE A 94 -1.10 6.26 1.77
C ILE A 94 -0.54 5.82 3.11
N TYR A 95 -0.68 6.69 4.08
CA TYR A 95 -0.25 6.45 5.46
C TYR A 95 -1.45 6.54 6.40
N ILE A 96 -1.47 5.69 7.42
CA ILE A 96 -2.37 5.83 8.57
C ILE A 96 -1.49 5.96 9.82
N ASP A 97 -1.71 7.02 10.60
CA ASP A 97 -0.93 7.37 11.78
C ASP A 97 0.60 7.42 11.54
N GLY A 98 0.98 7.78 10.30
CA GLY A 98 2.35 7.85 9.84
C GLY A 98 2.94 6.52 9.38
N HIS A 99 2.19 5.42 9.36
CA HIS A 99 2.63 4.13 8.84
C HIS A 99 2.08 3.91 7.43
N ILE A 100 2.95 3.53 6.50
CA ILE A 100 2.52 3.24 5.12
C ILE A 100 1.61 2.01 5.10
N VAL A 101 0.46 2.15 4.45
CA VAL A 101 -0.53 1.08 4.30
C VAL A 101 -0.73 0.67 2.85
N GLN A 102 -0.56 1.60 1.90
CA GLN A 102 -0.78 1.33 0.48
C GLN A 102 -0.01 2.32 -0.39
N MET A 103 0.23 1.94 -1.65
CA MET A 103 0.76 2.82 -2.69
C MET A 103 -0.10 2.67 -3.95
N GLU A 104 -0.45 3.81 -4.56
CA GLU A 104 -1.24 3.86 -5.78
C GLU A 104 -0.51 4.66 -6.87
N GLN A 105 -0.66 4.24 -8.12
CA GLN A 105 -0.17 5.03 -9.24
C GLN A 105 -1.11 6.22 -9.45
N GLY A 106 -0.57 7.43 -9.45
CA GLY A 106 -1.33 8.65 -9.65
C GLY A 106 -2.03 8.71 -11.01
N GLY A 107 -3.21 9.32 -11.05
CA GLY A 107 -4.05 9.43 -12.24
C GLY A 107 -4.85 10.73 -12.35
N GLY A 108 -4.49 11.79 -11.63
CA GLY A 108 -5.29 13.02 -11.52
C GLY A 108 -6.43 12.88 -10.53
N GLU A 109 -7.25 11.85 -10.67
CA GLU A 109 -8.24 11.39 -9.70
C GLU A 109 -7.99 9.93 -9.35
N LEU A 110 -8.14 9.56 -8.09
CA LEU A 110 -8.08 8.18 -7.60
C LEU A 110 -9.28 7.90 -6.72
N SER A 111 -9.84 6.70 -6.89
CA SER A 111 -10.88 6.15 -6.01
C SER A 111 -10.57 4.68 -5.79
N PHE A 112 -10.37 4.29 -4.53
CA PHE A 112 -10.06 2.92 -4.15
C PHE A 112 -10.45 2.65 -2.70
N GLN A 113 -10.44 1.39 -2.32
CA GLN A 113 -10.70 0.96 -0.95
C GLN A 113 -9.44 0.37 -0.33
N ILE A 114 -9.20 0.71 0.92
CA ILE A 114 -8.20 0.06 1.76
C ILE A 114 -8.88 -0.82 2.78
N GLN A 115 -8.28 -1.99 3.01
CA GLN A 115 -8.67 -2.86 4.12
C GLN A 115 -7.89 -2.45 5.36
N LEU A 116 -8.61 -2.15 6.44
CA LEU A 116 -8.00 -1.76 7.70
C LEU A 116 -7.49 -2.99 8.45
N SER A 117 -6.26 -2.93 8.92
CA SER A 117 -5.68 -3.95 9.79
C SER A 117 -6.07 -3.73 11.25
N LYS A 118 -5.74 -4.70 12.11
CA LYS A 118 -5.98 -4.55 13.56
C LYS A 118 -5.31 -3.32 14.17
N ALA A 119 -4.26 -2.80 13.58
CA ALA A 119 -3.58 -1.60 14.07
C ALA A 119 -4.39 -0.35 13.78
N GLU A 120 -4.97 -0.26 12.59
CA GLU A 120 -5.80 0.84 12.13
C GLU A 120 -7.25 0.78 12.66
N LEU A 121 -7.66 -0.37 13.22
CA LEU A 121 -8.96 -0.60 13.87
C LEU A 121 -8.93 -0.40 15.40
N LYS A 122 -7.85 0.11 15.96
CA LYS A 122 -7.83 0.46 17.39
C LYS A 122 -8.80 1.61 17.65
N LYS A 123 -9.58 1.49 18.72
CA LYS A 123 -10.52 2.54 19.15
C LYS A 123 -9.85 3.89 19.24
N GLY A 124 -10.43 4.89 18.59
CA GLY A 124 -9.95 6.28 18.60
C GLY A 124 -10.02 6.97 17.27
N ILE A 125 -9.41 8.14 17.18
CA ILE A 125 -9.30 8.92 15.95
C ILE A 125 -7.96 8.61 15.30
N HIS A 126 -8.02 8.25 14.02
CA HIS A 126 -6.87 7.96 13.17
C HIS A 126 -6.73 9.04 12.10
N GLU A 127 -5.49 9.33 11.72
CA GLU A 127 -5.19 10.27 10.64
C GLU A 127 -4.69 9.51 9.42
N LEU A 128 -5.37 9.69 8.30
CA LEU A 128 -4.90 9.24 7.00
C LEU A 128 -4.20 10.40 6.29
N ALA A 129 -3.01 10.14 5.72
CA ALA A 129 -2.28 11.09 4.89
C ALA A 129 -2.00 10.46 3.52
N ALA A 130 -2.36 11.20 2.47
CA ALA A 130 -1.98 10.88 1.10
C ALA A 130 -0.84 11.79 0.66
N VAL A 131 0.27 11.20 0.20
CA VAL A 131 1.51 11.92 -0.06
C VAL A 131 2.08 11.54 -1.43
N GLN A 132 2.48 12.55 -2.22
CA GLN A 132 3.36 12.35 -3.37
C GLN A 132 4.70 13.03 -3.09
N TYR A 133 5.79 12.32 -3.39
CA TYR A 133 7.14 12.81 -3.19
C TYR A 133 7.81 13.13 -4.50
N GLN A 134 8.70 14.11 -4.48
CA GLN A 134 9.58 14.42 -5.60
C GLN A 134 10.36 13.15 -6.00
N GLU A 135 10.37 12.86 -7.31
CA GLU A 135 11.05 11.68 -7.87
C GLU A 135 10.57 10.34 -7.28
N ASN A 136 9.35 10.30 -6.74
CA ASN A 136 8.77 9.11 -6.07
C ASN A 136 9.65 8.57 -4.94
N ASN A 137 10.43 9.42 -4.30
CA ASN A 137 11.36 9.00 -3.26
C ASN A 137 11.00 9.57 -1.89
N PRO A 138 10.39 8.78 -0.99
CA PRO A 138 10.01 9.21 0.35
C PRO A 138 11.22 9.55 1.25
N GLU A 139 12.42 9.04 0.95
CA GLU A 139 13.63 9.31 1.74
C GLU A 139 14.09 10.77 1.61
N THR A 140 13.81 11.41 0.48
CA THR A 140 14.14 12.83 0.27
C THR A 140 13.35 13.76 1.16
N LYS A 141 12.19 13.31 1.68
CA LYS A 141 11.22 14.11 2.45
C LYS A 141 10.70 15.35 1.71
N LYS A 142 10.95 15.44 0.41
CA LYS A 142 10.43 16.54 -0.44
C LYS A 142 9.03 16.20 -0.90
N VAL A 143 8.05 16.76 -0.20
CA VAL A 143 6.62 16.53 -0.44
C VAL A 143 6.11 17.49 -1.50
N GLU A 144 5.50 16.95 -2.57
CA GLU A 144 4.83 17.72 -3.64
C GLU A 144 3.32 17.81 -3.44
N PHE A 145 2.74 16.74 -2.89
CA PHE A 145 1.33 16.66 -2.54
C PHE A 145 1.20 16.08 -1.14
N LEU A 146 0.38 16.72 -0.32
CA LEU A 146 0.01 16.21 1.00
C LEU A 146 -1.42 16.65 1.30
N LYS A 147 -2.26 15.68 1.57
CA LYS A 147 -3.62 15.85 2.08
C LYS A 147 -3.88 14.89 3.22
N ARG A 148 -4.60 15.38 4.21
CA ARG A 148 -4.99 14.60 5.38
C ARG A 148 -6.50 14.56 5.52
N ALA A 149 -6.97 13.45 6.03
CA ALA A 149 -8.33 13.29 6.51
C ALA A 149 -8.31 12.41 7.76
N LYS A 150 -9.39 12.43 8.53
CA LYS A 150 -9.49 11.65 9.76
C LYS A 150 -10.71 10.74 9.70
N TYR A 151 -10.63 9.62 10.40
CA TYR A 151 -11.75 8.73 10.68
C TYR A 151 -11.70 8.30 12.15
N GLU A 152 -12.85 7.88 12.67
CA GLU A 152 -12.97 7.39 14.04
C GLU A 152 -13.30 5.89 14.04
N VAL A 153 -12.64 5.14 14.91
CA VAL A 153 -12.99 3.74 15.17
C VAL A 153 -13.76 3.65 16.48
N LYS A 154 -14.96 3.08 16.40
CA LYS A 154 -15.85 2.81 17.54
C LYS A 154 -16.00 1.31 17.75
N GLN A 155 -16.14 0.91 18.99
CA GLN A 155 -16.52 -0.46 19.32
C GLN A 155 -18.05 -0.58 19.29
N ILE A 156 -18.54 -1.66 18.71
CA ILE A 156 -19.95 -2.01 18.82
C ILE A 156 -20.20 -2.40 20.28
N LYS A 157 -21.08 -1.67 20.94
CA LYS A 157 -21.61 -2.12 22.24
C LYS A 157 -22.57 -3.28 21.94
N ASN A 158 -22.16 -4.48 22.27
CA ASN A 158 -23.10 -5.60 22.39
C ASN A 158 -23.92 -5.35 23.66
N ASP A 159 -25.13 -4.81 23.48
CA ASP A 159 -26.14 -4.72 24.54
C ASP A 159 -26.75 -6.11 24.82
#